data_9b9b2bf92659842486be2b830e6112bf
#
_entry.id   9b9b2bf92659842486be2b830e6112bf
#
_cell.length_a   1.000
_cell.length_b   1.000
_cell.length_c   1.000
_cell.angle_alpha   90.00
_cell.angle_beta   90.00
_cell.angle_gamma   90.00
#
_symmetry.space_group_name_H-M   'P 1'
#
loop_
_entity.id
_entity.type
_entity.pdbx_description
1 polymer ?
#
loop_
_entity_poly.entity_id
_entity_poly.type
_entity_poly.pdbx_seq_one_letter_code
_entity_poly.pdbx_strand_id
1 'polypeptide(L)'
;PILYNIFSEAVDRSQVFIERKIMNLEKKYRIIKISFILVSCLFFIVLYAIGTYVSERKEEHRFAKGIRGTYTSADSFTNISLDDEDQLYYLSGDRVSHGTYKKLNEQVFKLLSGHLKDAYIVKDSNGDIILIEQDTSAARFKKYDNQITIVSE
;
A
#
# COMPACT_ATOMS: atom_id res chain seq x y z
N PRO A 1 -55.58 3.75 62.38
CA PRO A 1 -54.99 2.62 61.61
C PRO A 1 -55.10 2.74 60.14
N ILE A 2 -56.24 3.18 59.61
CA ILE A 2 -56.52 3.19 58.09
C ILE A 2 -55.61 4.21 57.40
N LEU A 3 -55.42 5.41 57.93
CA LEU A 3 -54.57 6.47 57.29
C LEU A 3 -53.09 6.05 57.24
N TYR A 4 -52.61 5.31 58.20
CA TYR A 4 -51.21 4.81 58.19
C TYR A 4 -50.96 3.80 57.04
N ASN A 5 -51.91 2.87 56.86
CA ASN A 5 -51.82 1.88 55.76
C ASN A 5 -51.86 2.52 54.38
N ILE A 6 -52.74 3.52 54.17
CA ILE A 6 -52.82 4.26 52.90
C ILE A 6 -51.54 5.03 52.62
N PHE A 7 -50.92 5.64 53.64
CA PHE A 7 -49.68 6.39 53.48
C PHE A 7 -48.50 5.45 53.20
N SER A 8 -48.44 4.30 53.89
CA SER A 8 -47.41 3.28 53.64
C SER A 8 -47.47 2.72 52.24
N GLU A 9 -48.68 2.42 51.76
CA GLU A 9 -48.89 1.89 50.39
C GLU A 9 -48.54 2.93 49.31
N ALA A 10 -48.82 4.23 49.52
CA ALA A 10 -48.48 5.28 48.60
C ALA A 10 -46.94 5.50 48.53
N VAL A 11 -46.25 5.41 49.69
CA VAL A 11 -44.78 5.49 49.75
C VAL A 11 -44.14 4.32 49.00
N ASP A 12 -44.63 3.10 49.22
CA ASP A 12 -44.10 1.89 48.58
C ASP A 12 -44.27 1.94 47.06
N ARG A 13 -45.44 2.36 46.55
CA ARG A 13 -45.68 2.57 45.14
C ARG A 13 -44.77 3.64 44.50
N SER A 14 -44.51 4.71 45.23
CA SER A 14 -43.59 5.77 44.79
C SER A 14 -42.14 5.28 44.69
N GLN A 15 -41.68 4.49 45.64
CA GLN A 15 -40.36 3.87 45.62
C GLN A 15 -40.19 2.91 44.43
N VAL A 16 -41.15 2.02 44.21
CA VAL A 16 -41.13 1.10 43.04
C VAL A 16 -41.11 1.85 41.72
N PHE A 17 -41.84 2.96 41.64
CA PHE A 17 -41.84 3.79 40.42
C PHE A 17 -40.47 4.46 40.18
N ILE A 18 -39.85 4.99 41.23
CA ILE A 18 -38.51 5.59 41.12
C ILE A 18 -37.46 4.57 40.75
N GLU A 19 -37.46 3.39 41.36
CA GLU A 19 -36.53 2.30 41.03
C GLU A 19 -36.64 1.85 39.56
N ARG A 20 -37.87 1.71 39.03
CA ARG A 20 -38.08 1.39 37.63
C ARG A 20 -37.55 2.47 36.70
N LYS A 21 -37.71 3.73 37.06
CA LYS A 21 -37.20 4.86 36.28
C LYS A 21 -35.68 4.91 36.24
N ILE A 22 -35.04 4.66 37.41
CA ILE A 22 -33.59 4.59 37.55
C ILE A 22 -33.04 3.43 36.70
N MET A 23 -33.61 2.24 36.80
CA MET A 23 -33.19 1.06 36.06
C MET A 23 -33.32 1.27 34.53
N ASN A 24 -34.34 1.97 34.07
CA ASN A 24 -34.49 2.32 32.65
C ASN A 24 -33.43 3.34 32.20
N LEU A 25 -33.05 4.29 33.02
CA LEU A 25 -31.98 5.24 32.73
C LEU A 25 -30.63 4.55 32.66
N GLU A 26 -30.33 3.63 33.57
CA GLU A 26 -29.08 2.85 33.51
C GLU A 26 -28.99 1.98 32.22
N LYS A 27 -30.08 1.33 31.82
CA LYS A 27 -30.13 0.56 30.59
C LYS A 27 -29.87 1.45 29.36
N LYS A 28 -30.51 2.62 29.31
CA LYS A 28 -30.27 3.60 28.23
C LYS A 28 -28.81 4.08 28.21
N TYR A 29 -28.25 4.36 29.35
CA TYR A 29 -26.85 4.79 29.46
C TYR A 29 -25.87 3.71 28.97
N ARG A 30 -26.10 2.44 29.35
CA ARG A 30 -25.29 1.31 28.86
C ARG A 30 -25.37 1.15 27.34
N ILE A 31 -26.56 1.27 26.77
CA ILE A 31 -26.75 1.20 25.32
C ILE A 31 -25.98 2.31 24.61
N ILE A 32 -26.10 3.56 25.08
CA ILE A 32 -25.39 4.70 24.54
C ILE A 32 -23.87 4.51 24.63
N LYS A 33 -23.37 4.02 25.77
CA LYS A 33 -21.94 3.76 25.96
C LYS A 33 -21.42 2.69 25.00
N ILE A 34 -22.15 1.58 24.83
CA ILE A 34 -21.78 0.51 23.89
C ILE A 34 -21.80 1.02 22.45
N SER A 35 -22.85 1.76 22.07
CA SER A 35 -22.96 2.36 20.75
C SER A 35 -21.80 3.31 20.45
N PHE A 36 -21.41 4.14 21.42
CA PHE A 36 -20.27 5.04 21.27
C PHE A 36 -18.94 4.28 21.05
N ILE A 37 -18.73 3.19 21.79
CA ILE A 37 -17.54 2.34 21.63
C ILE A 37 -17.53 1.71 20.23
N LEU A 38 -18.65 1.18 19.75
CA LEU A 38 -18.75 0.57 18.44
C LEU A 38 -18.47 1.58 17.31
N VAL A 39 -19.05 2.77 17.40
CA VAL A 39 -18.81 3.85 16.41
C VAL A 39 -17.35 4.27 16.41
N SER A 40 -16.74 4.37 17.59
CA SER A 40 -15.32 4.71 17.73
C SER A 40 -14.42 3.64 17.09
N CYS A 41 -14.69 2.36 17.33
CA CYS A 41 -13.95 1.26 16.72
C CYS A 41 -14.08 1.27 15.19
N LEU A 42 -15.28 1.47 14.67
CA LEU A 42 -15.51 1.59 13.22
C LEU A 42 -14.72 2.76 12.62
N PHE A 43 -14.70 3.89 13.28
CA PHE A 43 -13.93 5.05 12.84
C PHE A 43 -12.43 4.76 12.74
N PHE A 44 -11.85 4.07 13.73
CA PHE A 44 -10.44 3.67 13.68
C PHE A 44 -10.15 2.65 12.57
N ILE A 45 -11.04 1.70 12.32
CA ILE A 45 -10.91 0.74 11.22
C ILE A 45 -10.88 1.47 9.87
N VAL A 46 -11.78 2.44 9.67
CA VAL A 46 -11.84 3.24 8.44
C VAL A 46 -10.58 4.09 8.26
N LEU A 47 -10.09 4.74 9.34
CA LEU A 47 -8.84 5.49 9.29
C LEU A 47 -7.64 4.61 8.94
N TYR A 48 -7.57 3.41 9.49
CA TYR A 48 -6.52 2.45 9.18
C TYR A 48 -6.58 2.03 7.71
N ALA A 49 -7.76 1.69 7.20
CA ALA A 49 -7.95 1.31 5.80
C ALA A 49 -7.60 2.45 4.82
N ILE A 50 -7.94 3.70 5.15
CA ILE A 50 -7.53 4.87 4.36
C ILE A 50 -6.02 5.05 4.40
N GLY A 51 -5.39 4.88 5.57
CA GLY A 51 -3.95 4.99 5.74
C GLY A 51 -3.18 3.98 4.89
N THR A 52 -3.59 2.72 4.88
CA THR A 52 -2.98 1.66 4.04
C THR A 52 -3.17 1.96 2.56
N TYR A 53 -4.37 2.32 2.13
CA TYR A 53 -4.66 2.66 0.73
C TYR A 53 -3.84 3.85 0.22
N VAL A 54 -3.68 4.90 1.03
CA VAL A 54 -2.85 6.07 0.66
C VAL A 54 -1.37 5.71 0.63
N SER A 55 -0.90 4.81 1.51
CA SER A 55 0.49 4.34 1.52
C SER A 55 0.82 3.55 0.25
N GLU A 56 -0.03 2.59 -0.13
CA GLU A 56 0.13 1.81 -1.35
C GLU A 56 0.17 2.70 -2.60
N ARG A 57 -0.74 3.67 -2.72
CA ARG A 57 -0.71 4.62 -3.84
C ARG A 57 0.54 5.50 -3.87
N LYS A 58 1.08 5.89 -2.71
CA LYS A 58 2.34 6.64 -2.67
C LYS A 58 3.53 5.80 -3.13
N GLU A 59 3.54 4.52 -2.82
CA GLU A 59 4.56 3.60 -3.30
C GLU A 59 4.45 3.39 -4.80
N GLU A 60 3.27 3.12 -5.35
CA GLU A 60 3.05 3.03 -6.80
C GLU A 60 3.55 4.29 -7.53
N HIS A 61 3.24 5.49 -7.03
CA HIS A 61 3.75 6.73 -7.61
C HIS A 61 5.27 6.92 -7.46
N ARG A 62 5.89 6.40 -6.41
CA ARG A 62 7.35 6.37 -6.26
C ARG A 62 7.99 5.42 -7.27
N PHE A 63 7.40 4.23 -7.47
CA PHE A 63 7.83 3.29 -8.48
C PHE A 63 7.75 3.88 -9.89
N ALA A 64 6.75 4.69 -10.17
CA ALA A 64 6.54 5.28 -11.49
C ALA A 64 7.48 6.44 -11.83
N LYS A 65 8.02 7.17 -10.85
CA LYS A 65 8.73 8.44 -11.09
C LYS A 65 10.14 8.33 -11.66
N GLY A 66 10.91 7.29 -11.32
CA GLY A 66 12.29 7.13 -11.78
C GLY A 66 12.48 5.91 -12.69
N ILE A 67 13.62 5.85 -13.38
CA ILE A 67 14.06 4.61 -14.04
C ILE A 67 14.86 3.73 -13.08
N ARG A 68 15.37 4.29 -11.99
CA ARG A 68 16.12 3.56 -10.98
C ARG A 68 15.31 2.40 -10.41
N GLY A 69 15.95 1.26 -10.26
CA GLY A 69 15.39 0.06 -9.64
C GLY A 69 15.75 -1.22 -10.36
N THR A 70 15.26 -2.32 -9.84
CA THR A 70 15.40 -3.65 -10.41
C THR A 70 14.12 -4.04 -11.12
N TYR A 71 14.26 -4.56 -12.32
CA TYR A 71 13.20 -4.99 -13.21
C TYR A 71 13.38 -6.46 -13.54
N THR A 72 12.30 -7.21 -13.51
CA THR A 72 12.31 -8.66 -13.72
C THR A 72 11.46 -9.03 -14.92
N SER A 73 11.96 -9.93 -15.76
CA SER A 73 11.20 -10.51 -16.86
C SER A 73 10.05 -11.39 -16.38
N ALA A 74 9.09 -11.68 -17.25
CA ALA A 74 7.93 -12.48 -16.93
C ALA A 74 8.27 -13.92 -16.47
N ASP A 75 9.38 -14.47 -16.94
CA ASP A 75 9.89 -15.78 -16.56
C ASP A 75 10.75 -15.77 -15.30
N SER A 76 11.01 -14.58 -14.74
CA SER A 76 11.85 -14.35 -13.55
C SER A 76 13.32 -14.77 -13.69
N PHE A 77 13.78 -15.14 -14.89
CA PHE A 77 15.17 -15.55 -15.13
C PHE A 77 16.08 -14.38 -15.49
N THR A 78 15.51 -13.29 -15.99
CA THR A 78 16.28 -12.12 -16.42
C THR A 78 15.91 -10.92 -15.57
N ASN A 79 16.93 -10.27 -15.03
CA ASN A 79 16.81 -9.04 -14.25
C ASN A 79 17.65 -7.93 -14.87
N ILE A 80 17.11 -6.72 -14.86
CA ILE A 80 17.79 -5.50 -15.26
C ILE A 80 17.72 -4.54 -14.08
N SER A 81 18.86 -4.08 -13.60
CA SER A 81 18.92 -3.03 -12.58
C SER A 81 19.53 -1.77 -13.19
N LEU A 82 18.88 -0.64 -12.95
CA LEU A 82 19.28 0.67 -13.44
C LEU A 82 19.49 1.61 -12.26
N ASP A 83 20.61 2.32 -12.22
CA ASP A 83 20.89 3.29 -11.15
C ASP A 83 20.79 4.76 -11.62
N ASP A 84 21.00 5.70 -10.71
CA ASP A 84 20.95 7.13 -11.00
C ASP A 84 22.27 7.65 -11.59
N GLU A 85 23.32 6.80 -11.67
CA GLU A 85 24.64 7.12 -12.21
C GLU A 85 24.80 6.62 -13.65
N ASP A 86 23.68 6.38 -14.34
CA ASP A 86 23.63 5.87 -15.70
C ASP A 86 24.26 4.47 -15.88
N GLN A 87 24.33 3.67 -14.79
CA GLN A 87 24.82 2.29 -14.81
C GLN A 87 23.69 1.30 -14.98
N LEU A 88 23.96 0.24 -15.70
CA LEU A 88 23.06 -0.88 -15.95
C LEU A 88 23.73 -2.19 -15.52
N TYR A 89 22.99 -2.99 -14.77
CA TYR A 89 23.37 -4.34 -14.38
C TYR A 89 22.35 -5.31 -14.99
N TYR A 90 22.86 -6.27 -15.76
CA TYR A 90 22.05 -7.28 -16.44
C TYR A 90 22.40 -8.67 -15.91
N LEU A 91 21.41 -9.42 -15.50
CA LEU A 91 21.54 -10.78 -15.05
C LEU A 91 20.54 -11.66 -15.81
N SER A 92 21.04 -12.70 -16.49
CA SER A 92 20.18 -13.67 -17.17
C SER A 92 20.77 -15.07 -17.00
N GLY A 93 20.16 -15.86 -16.13
CA GLY A 93 20.72 -17.14 -15.68
C GLY A 93 22.10 -16.92 -15.04
N ASP A 94 23.12 -17.55 -15.58
CA ASP A 94 24.52 -17.42 -15.12
C ASP A 94 25.29 -16.27 -15.78
N ARG A 95 24.65 -15.49 -16.65
CA ARG A 95 25.27 -14.38 -17.36
C ARG A 95 25.10 -13.09 -16.59
N VAL A 96 26.20 -12.51 -16.16
CA VAL A 96 26.25 -11.19 -15.55
C VAL A 96 26.89 -10.22 -16.54
N SER A 97 26.32 -9.06 -16.72
CA SER A 97 26.90 -8.00 -17.55
C SER A 97 26.64 -6.64 -16.93
N HIS A 98 27.65 -5.81 -16.98
CA HIS A 98 27.62 -4.43 -16.55
C HIS A 98 27.73 -3.51 -17.76
N GLY A 99 26.94 -2.45 -17.76
CA GLY A 99 26.91 -1.49 -18.87
C GLY A 99 26.51 -0.11 -18.44
N THR A 100 26.46 0.79 -19.41
CA THR A 100 26.03 2.17 -19.20
C THR A 100 24.89 2.51 -20.15
N TYR A 101 24.07 3.46 -19.74
CA TYR A 101 22.97 3.95 -20.58
C TYR A 101 22.97 5.49 -20.65
N LYS A 102 22.24 6.02 -21.60
CA LYS A 102 22.03 7.46 -21.77
C LYS A 102 20.55 7.75 -21.94
N LYS A 103 20.03 8.67 -21.17
CA LYS A 103 18.69 9.21 -21.31
C LYS A 103 18.57 10.01 -22.61
N LEU A 104 17.67 9.60 -23.51
CA LEU A 104 17.34 10.35 -24.73
C LEU A 104 16.16 11.31 -24.51
N ASN A 105 15.14 10.84 -23.75
CA ASN A 105 14.01 11.65 -23.31
C ASN A 105 13.44 11.07 -22.01
N GLU A 106 12.27 11.56 -21.57
CA GLU A 106 11.67 11.13 -20.28
C GLU A 106 11.31 9.62 -20.23
N GLN A 107 11.14 8.98 -21.37
CA GLN A 107 10.70 7.60 -21.47
C GLN A 107 11.69 6.68 -22.19
N VAL A 108 12.66 7.21 -22.92
CA VAL A 108 13.55 6.43 -23.80
C VAL A 108 15.00 6.58 -23.37
N PHE A 109 15.67 5.46 -23.20
CA PHE A 109 17.06 5.34 -22.81
C PHE A 109 17.79 4.45 -23.80
N LYS A 110 18.99 4.85 -24.24
CA LYS A 110 19.86 4.07 -25.13
C LYS A 110 20.96 3.41 -24.31
N LEU A 111 21.18 2.12 -24.51
CA LEU A 111 22.26 1.37 -23.88
C LEU A 111 23.56 1.57 -24.68
N LEU A 112 24.61 2.01 -23.99
CA LEU A 112 25.87 2.41 -24.62
C LEU A 112 26.95 1.34 -24.55
N SER A 113 26.89 0.46 -23.55
CA SER A 113 27.90 -0.58 -23.33
C SER A 113 27.28 -1.83 -22.68
N GLY A 114 28.08 -2.87 -22.49
CA GLY A 114 27.65 -4.15 -21.94
C GLY A 114 27.03 -5.10 -22.97
N HIS A 115 26.44 -6.17 -22.51
CA HIS A 115 25.82 -7.20 -23.37
C HIS A 115 24.68 -6.65 -24.24
N LEU A 116 23.96 -5.68 -23.71
CA LEU A 116 22.80 -5.05 -24.39
C LEU A 116 23.18 -3.75 -25.11
N LYS A 117 24.44 -3.58 -25.51
CA LYS A 117 24.90 -2.40 -26.24
C LYS A 117 24.01 -2.15 -27.47
N ASP A 118 23.67 -0.87 -27.71
CA ASP A 118 22.83 -0.36 -28.78
C ASP A 118 21.35 -0.75 -28.71
N ALA A 119 20.91 -1.45 -27.67
CA ALA A 119 19.51 -1.65 -27.36
C ALA A 119 18.88 -0.38 -26.77
N TYR A 120 17.55 -0.35 -26.72
CA TYR A 120 16.78 0.74 -26.15
C TYR A 120 15.90 0.22 -25.01
N ILE A 121 15.78 1.03 -23.97
CA ILE A 121 14.80 0.84 -22.91
C ILE A 121 13.74 1.91 -23.07
N VAL A 122 12.47 1.49 -23.10
CA VAL A 122 11.31 2.37 -23.09
C VAL A 122 10.55 2.17 -21.79
N LYS A 123 10.41 3.22 -21.00
CA LYS A 123 9.63 3.22 -19.77
C LYS A 123 8.15 3.44 -20.08
N ASP A 124 7.28 2.59 -19.57
CA ASP A 124 5.84 2.77 -19.70
C ASP A 124 5.25 3.64 -18.58
N SER A 125 3.95 3.96 -18.69
CA SER A 125 3.22 4.78 -17.71
C SER A 125 3.08 4.13 -16.32
N ASN A 126 3.23 2.81 -16.24
CA ASN A 126 3.11 2.05 -14.99
C ASN A 126 4.44 1.94 -14.24
N GLY A 127 5.53 2.42 -14.87
CA GLY A 127 6.86 2.32 -14.33
C GLY A 127 7.62 1.05 -14.73
N ASP A 128 7.00 0.16 -15.51
CA ASP A 128 7.65 -0.98 -16.14
C ASP A 128 8.56 -0.52 -17.29
N ILE A 129 9.45 -1.40 -17.76
CA ILE A 129 10.29 -1.11 -18.91
C ILE A 129 10.09 -2.15 -20.02
N ILE A 130 10.30 -1.71 -21.26
CA ILE A 130 10.36 -2.55 -22.45
C ILE A 130 11.79 -2.43 -23.00
N LEU A 131 12.50 -3.54 -23.02
CA LEU A 131 13.80 -3.65 -23.69
C LEU A 131 13.57 -3.95 -25.17
N ILE A 132 14.17 -3.19 -26.05
CA ILE A 132 14.13 -3.37 -27.49
C ILE A 132 15.56 -3.60 -27.96
N GLU A 133 15.85 -4.81 -28.42
CA GLU A 133 17.15 -5.20 -28.94
C GLU A 133 17.31 -4.85 -30.42
N GLN A 134 18.54 -4.96 -30.96
CA GLN A 134 18.83 -4.58 -32.34
C GLN A 134 18.09 -5.44 -33.37
N ASP A 135 17.79 -6.68 -33.07
CA ASP A 135 17.03 -7.60 -33.93
C ASP A 135 15.50 -7.32 -33.93
N THR A 136 15.08 -6.20 -33.29
CA THR A 136 13.69 -5.82 -33.10
C THR A 136 12.90 -6.70 -32.12
N SER A 137 13.58 -7.60 -31.40
CA SER A 137 12.94 -8.30 -30.29
C SER A 137 12.60 -7.31 -29.16
N ALA A 138 11.43 -7.47 -28.56
CA ALA A 138 10.97 -6.63 -27.49
C ALA A 138 10.57 -7.50 -26.29
N ALA A 139 11.19 -7.25 -25.14
CA ALA A 139 10.88 -7.94 -23.89
C ALA A 139 10.40 -6.95 -22.83
N ARG A 140 9.31 -7.30 -22.15
CA ARG A 140 8.76 -6.49 -21.08
C ARG A 140 9.30 -6.96 -19.73
N PHE A 141 9.73 -6.01 -18.91
CA PHE A 141 10.19 -6.23 -17.54
C PHE A 141 9.32 -5.43 -16.58
N LYS A 142 8.83 -6.09 -15.55
CA LYS A 142 8.10 -5.44 -14.47
C LYS A 142 9.06 -4.90 -13.43
N LYS A 143 8.77 -3.71 -12.93
CA LYS A 143 9.51 -3.13 -11.83
C LYS A 143 9.27 -3.95 -10.56
N TYR A 144 10.33 -4.56 -10.05
CA TYR A 144 10.30 -5.37 -8.85
C TYR A 144 10.58 -4.57 -7.59
N ASP A 145 11.63 -3.71 -7.65
CA ASP A 145 12.08 -2.90 -6.50
C ASP A 145 12.70 -1.58 -6.99
N ASN A 146 12.71 -0.58 -6.13
CA ASN A 146 13.49 0.65 -6.30
C ASN A 146 14.96 0.49 -5.89
N GLN A 147 15.32 -0.60 -5.25
CA GLN A 147 16.70 -0.95 -4.93
C GLN A 147 17.38 -1.56 -6.15
N ILE A 148 18.70 -1.36 -6.20
CA ILE A 148 19.53 -1.90 -7.26
C ILE A 148 20.09 -3.23 -6.79
N THR A 149 19.90 -4.26 -7.58
CA THR A 149 20.58 -5.54 -7.37
C THR A 149 21.92 -5.49 -8.10
N ILE A 150 23.00 -5.34 -7.35
CA ILE A 150 24.38 -5.40 -7.87
C ILE A 150 24.82 -6.85 -7.75
N VAL A 151 25.16 -7.47 -8.88
CA VAL A 151 25.77 -8.80 -8.92
C VAL A 151 27.26 -8.58 -9.22
N SER A 152 28.10 -8.96 -8.27
CA SER A 152 29.55 -8.97 -8.50
C SER A 152 29.95 -10.17 -9.37
N GLU A 153 30.77 -9.93 -10.37
CA GLU A 153 31.44 -10.97 -11.15
C GLU A 153 32.35 -11.84 -10.28
#